data_7515ddd3b42a82c51ae348238b797746
#
_entry.id   7515ddd3b42a82c51ae348238b797746
#
_cell.length_a   1.000
_cell.length_b   1.000
_cell.length_c   1.000
_cell.angle_alpha   90.00
_cell.angle_beta   90.00
_cell.angle_gamma   90.00
#
_symmetry.space_group_name_H-M   'P 1'
#
loop_
_entity.id
_entity.type
_entity.pdbx_description
1 polymer ?
#
loop_
_entity_poly.entity_id
_entity_poly.type
_entity_poly.pdbx_seq_one_letter_code
_entity_poly.pdbx_strand_id
1 'polypeptide(L)'
;RDRSVSRGLGDVYKRQAQTTRHRIMGIVNTPEYQIVFSDTPGVLKPKYKLQESMLEFSEGALTDADVLIYVTDVVEDPEKNKDFLDRVAKESVPVLLVINKIDLVKSNEELEAIVDRWRKRLPNAEIFPTSAMEHFNVDNLKKRIVELLPPSPPFFGKDALTDKPMRFFVTEIIREKLLLNYDKEIPYSTEVLVEKFEEKEKSIHIMAVIYVERDSQKGILIGKGGEKIKKVGIQARQDIETFFDKKVYLELFVKVEKDWRNKENKLRQFGYLE
;
A
#
# COMPACT_ATOMS: atom_id res chain seq x y z
N ARG A 1 -20.50 28.69 2.85
CA ARG A 1 -19.60 27.96 3.79
C ARG A 1 -19.37 26.48 3.41
N ASP A 2 -19.59 26.08 2.13
CA ASP A 2 -19.48 24.66 1.71
C ASP A 2 -18.57 24.44 0.50
N ARG A 3 -17.42 25.12 0.46
CA ARG A 3 -16.44 24.95 -0.64
C ARG A 3 -15.16 24.18 -0.28
N SER A 4 -15.02 23.70 0.95
CA SER A 4 -13.79 23.03 1.42
C SER A 4 -13.85 21.50 1.40
N VAL A 5 -15.03 20.89 1.40
CA VAL A 5 -15.20 19.43 1.54
C VAL A 5 -14.92 18.67 0.22
N SER A 6 -15.31 19.24 -0.93
CA SER A 6 -15.11 18.55 -2.23
C SER A 6 -13.67 18.54 -2.74
N ARG A 7 -12.82 19.52 -2.34
CA ARG A 7 -11.39 19.52 -2.68
C ARG A 7 -10.57 18.54 -1.84
N GLY A 8 -10.97 18.30 -0.58
CA GLY A 8 -10.29 17.36 0.32
C GLY A 8 -10.45 15.90 -0.10
N LEU A 9 -11.63 15.50 -0.54
CA LEU A 9 -11.91 14.11 -0.95
C LEU A 9 -11.14 13.72 -2.23
N GLY A 10 -11.02 14.59 -3.22
CA GLY A 10 -10.27 14.34 -4.44
C GLY A 10 -8.75 14.21 -4.20
N ASP A 11 -8.20 14.99 -3.26
CA ASP A 11 -6.78 14.93 -2.90
C ASP A 11 -6.45 13.72 -2.01
N VAL A 12 -7.34 13.34 -1.10
CA VAL A 12 -7.21 12.12 -0.29
C VAL A 12 -7.22 10.87 -1.19
N TYR A 13 -8.08 10.84 -2.19
CA TYR A 13 -8.17 9.72 -3.14
C TYR A 13 -6.91 9.58 -4.01
N LYS A 14 -6.32 10.69 -4.48
CA LYS A 14 -5.05 10.68 -5.21
C LYS A 14 -3.87 10.24 -4.33
N ARG A 15 -3.94 10.47 -3.01
CA ARG A 15 -2.92 10.05 -2.04
C ARG A 15 -2.91 8.54 -1.83
N GLN A 16 -4.06 7.88 -1.83
CA GLN A 16 -4.17 6.45 -1.57
C GLN A 16 -3.49 5.57 -2.64
N ALA A 17 -3.53 5.95 -3.91
CA ALA A 17 -2.98 5.15 -5.01
C ALA A 17 -1.45 4.94 -5.01
N GLN A 18 -0.68 5.64 -4.18
CA GLN A 18 0.78 5.51 -4.07
C GLN A 18 1.27 5.22 -2.64
N THR A 19 0.37 4.81 -1.76
CA THR A 19 0.74 4.43 -0.38
C THR A 19 1.55 3.14 -0.42
N THR A 20 1.02 2.10 -0.99
CA THR A 20 1.73 0.84 -1.27
C THR A 20 2.43 0.95 -2.62
N ARG A 21 3.75 0.75 -2.66
CA ARG A 21 4.55 0.83 -3.89
C ARG A 21 5.15 -0.50 -4.30
N HIS A 22 5.32 -1.42 -3.36
CA HIS A 22 5.85 -2.75 -3.57
C HIS A 22 4.75 -3.79 -3.44
N ARG A 23 4.95 -4.93 -4.05
CA ARG A 23 4.17 -6.12 -3.73
C ARG A 23 4.67 -6.68 -2.40
N ILE A 24 3.76 -6.87 -1.45
CA ILE A 24 4.07 -7.32 -0.10
C ILE A 24 3.24 -8.56 0.20
N MET A 25 3.90 -9.63 0.66
CA MET A 25 3.19 -10.81 1.13
C MET A 25 2.95 -10.73 2.63
N GLY A 26 1.67 -10.82 3.03
CA GLY A 26 1.24 -10.99 4.41
C GLY A 26 0.79 -12.42 4.63
N ILE A 27 1.36 -13.11 5.62
CA ILE A 27 1.13 -14.53 5.83
C ILE A 27 0.32 -14.74 7.11
N VAL A 28 -0.84 -15.39 6.97
CA VAL A 28 -1.68 -15.80 8.10
C VAL A 28 -1.57 -17.31 8.26
N ASN A 29 -1.06 -17.74 9.40
CA ASN A 29 -0.89 -19.15 9.74
C ASN A 29 -1.91 -19.58 10.80
N THR A 30 -2.60 -20.67 10.56
CA THR A 30 -3.42 -21.40 11.54
C THR A 30 -3.05 -22.88 11.55
N PRO A 31 -3.56 -23.69 12.49
CA PRO A 31 -3.39 -25.14 12.42
C PRO A 31 -3.98 -25.76 11.15
N GLU A 32 -5.09 -25.20 10.63
CA GLU A 32 -5.89 -25.77 9.55
C GLU A 32 -5.52 -25.21 8.18
N TYR A 33 -5.07 -23.95 8.09
CA TYR A 33 -4.79 -23.31 6.81
C TYR A 33 -3.67 -22.27 6.89
N GLN A 34 -3.08 -21.97 5.75
CA GLN A 34 -2.21 -20.82 5.54
C GLN A 34 -2.80 -19.95 4.43
N ILE A 35 -2.96 -18.65 4.68
CA ILE A 35 -3.32 -17.68 3.67
C ILE A 35 -2.11 -16.80 3.40
N VAL A 36 -1.74 -16.66 2.13
CA VAL A 36 -0.73 -15.71 1.68
C VAL A 36 -1.44 -14.56 0.96
N PHE A 37 -1.60 -13.44 1.64
CA PHE A 37 -2.14 -12.23 1.03
C PHE A 37 -1.03 -11.53 0.25
N SER A 38 -1.28 -11.26 -1.02
CA SER A 38 -0.40 -10.42 -1.84
C SER A 38 -0.98 -9.02 -1.93
N ASP A 39 -0.51 -8.10 -1.05
CA ASP A 39 -0.86 -6.68 -1.16
C ASP A 39 -0.11 -6.05 -2.33
N THR A 40 -0.83 -5.34 -3.18
CA THR A 40 -0.30 -4.75 -4.41
C THR A 40 -0.46 -3.24 -4.41
N PRO A 41 0.37 -2.53 -5.18
CA PRO A 41 0.13 -1.12 -5.44
C PRO A 41 -1.27 -0.89 -6.02
N GLY A 42 -1.86 0.27 -5.71
CA GLY A 42 -3.13 0.66 -6.31
C GLY A 42 -3.02 0.83 -7.83
N VAL A 43 -4.02 0.35 -8.55
CA VAL A 43 -4.08 0.45 -10.02
C VAL A 43 -4.18 1.91 -10.45
N LEU A 44 -3.28 2.31 -11.34
CA LEU A 44 -3.23 3.66 -11.90
C LEU A 44 -2.71 3.65 -13.35
N LYS A 45 -3.00 4.71 -14.12
CA LYS A 45 -2.39 4.92 -15.43
C LYS A 45 -0.97 5.44 -15.24
N PRO A 46 0.08 4.69 -15.66
CA PRO A 46 1.47 5.10 -15.48
C PRO A 46 1.80 6.38 -16.24
N LYS A 47 2.60 7.26 -15.61
CA LYS A 47 3.12 8.49 -16.19
C LYS A 47 4.65 8.54 -16.21
N TYR A 48 5.30 7.65 -15.47
CA TYR A 48 6.75 7.53 -15.35
C TYR A 48 7.11 6.10 -14.91
N LYS A 49 8.38 5.70 -15.09
CA LYS A 49 8.84 4.31 -14.93
C LYS A 49 8.52 3.68 -13.56
N LEU A 50 8.63 4.41 -12.46
CA LEU A 50 8.22 3.88 -11.16
C LEU A 50 6.76 3.42 -11.16
N GLN A 51 5.85 4.17 -11.80
CA GLN A 51 4.44 3.77 -11.86
C GLN A 51 4.21 2.58 -12.81
N GLU A 52 5.05 2.42 -13.83
CA GLU A 52 5.05 1.23 -14.68
C GLU A 52 5.41 0.00 -13.85
N SER A 53 6.50 0.05 -13.06
CA SER A 53 6.88 -1.03 -12.15
C SER A 53 5.80 -1.33 -11.09
N MET A 54 5.15 -0.31 -10.55
CA MET A 54 4.02 -0.50 -9.62
C MET A 54 2.85 -1.25 -10.30
N LEU A 55 2.54 -0.93 -11.56
CA LEU A 55 1.51 -1.63 -12.31
C LEU A 55 1.91 -3.07 -12.60
N GLU A 56 3.17 -3.32 -12.98
CA GLU A 56 3.71 -4.67 -13.19
C GLU A 56 3.57 -5.55 -11.94
N PHE A 57 3.80 -5.02 -10.72
CA PHE A 57 3.54 -5.75 -9.49
C PHE A 57 2.06 -6.17 -9.34
N SER A 58 1.14 -5.28 -9.72
CA SER A 58 -0.30 -5.58 -9.64
C SER A 58 -0.71 -6.58 -10.73
N GLU A 59 -0.15 -6.49 -11.93
CA GLU A 59 -0.39 -7.44 -13.02
C GLU A 59 0.20 -8.82 -12.72
N GLY A 60 1.40 -8.89 -12.15
CA GLY A 60 2.02 -10.16 -11.73
C GLY A 60 1.19 -10.88 -10.66
N ALA A 61 0.53 -10.15 -9.77
CA ALA A 61 -0.33 -10.74 -8.77
C ALA A 61 -1.61 -11.38 -9.36
N LEU A 62 -2.05 -10.99 -10.57
CA LEU A 62 -3.19 -11.66 -11.23
C LEU A 62 -2.83 -13.09 -11.67
N THR A 63 -1.58 -13.31 -12.07
CA THR A 63 -1.17 -14.59 -12.71
C THR A 63 -0.88 -15.70 -11.72
N ASP A 64 -0.57 -15.39 -10.46
CA ASP A 64 -0.16 -16.38 -9.45
C ASP A 64 -1.14 -16.50 -8.27
N ALA A 65 -2.34 -15.89 -8.37
CA ALA A 65 -3.37 -15.95 -7.34
C ALA A 65 -4.27 -17.17 -7.50
N ASP A 66 -4.59 -17.84 -6.39
CA ASP A 66 -5.67 -18.83 -6.32
C ASP A 66 -7.05 -18.18 -6.17
N VAL A 67 -7.09 -17.00 -5.55
CA VAL A 67 -8.29 -16.17 -5.34
C VAL A 67 -7.92 -14.72 -5.53
N LEU A 68 -8.65 -14.00 -6.38
CA LEU A 68 -8.47 -12.57 -6.58
C LEU A 68 -9.42 -11.77 -5.67
N ILE A 69 -8.87 -10.82 -4.95
CA ILE A 69 -9.64 -9.87 -4.15
C ILE A 69 -9.47 -8.49 -4.78
N TYR A 70 -10.51 -7.99 -5.44
CA TYR A 70 -10.54 -6.62 -5.94
C TYR A 70 -11.19 -5.72 -4.90
N VAL A 71 -10.41 -4.84 -4.30
CA VAL A 71 -10.89 -3.91 -3.26
C VAL A 71 -11.18 -2.55 -3.88
N THR A 72 -12.40 -2.10 -3.72
CA THR A 72 -12.87 -0.77 -4.12
C THR A 72 -13.60 -0.10 -2.95
N ASP A 73 -14.14 1.08 -3.16
CA ASP A 73 -15.01 1.75 -2.17
C ASP A 73 -16.29 2.31 -2.82
N VAL A 74 -17.16 2.87 -1.98
CA VAL A 74 -18.47 3.38 -2.40
C VAL A 74 -18.39 4.61 -3.31
N VAL A 75 -17.21 5.23 -3.43
CA VAL A 75 -16.99 6.46 -4.21
C VAL A 75 -16.35 6.15 -5.57
N GLU A 76 -15.67 5.02 -5.72
CA GLU A 76 -14.93 4.68 -6.94
C GLU A 76 -15.88 4.39 -8.12
N ASP A 77 -15.56 4.99 -9.28
CA ASP A 77 -16.25 4.71 -10.53
C ASP A 77 -15.69 3.40 -11.14
N PRO A 78 -16.54 2.38 -11.44
CA PRO A 78 -16.11 1.16 -12.11
C PRO A 78 -15.39 1.36 -13.45
N GLU A 79 -15.65 2.46 -14.15
CA GLU A 79 -15.02 2.75 -15.44
C GLU A 79 -13.61 3.36 -15.32
N LYS A 80 -13.21 3.80 -14.12
CA LYS A 80 -11.91 4.43 -13.91
C LYS A 80 -10.73 3.55 -14.28
N ASN A 81 -10.80 2.26 -13.92
CA ASN A 81 -9.73 1.26 -14.12
C ASN A 81 -10.16 0.19 -15.14
N LYS A 82 -10.89 0.59 -16.19
CA LYS A 82 -11.52 -0.32 -17.14
C LYS A 82 -10.56 -1.38 -17.70
N ASP A 83 -9.38 -0.97 -18.18
CA ASP A 83 -8.43 -1.87 -18.83
C ASP A 83 -7.94 -2.97 -17.84
N PHE A 84 -7.75 -2.62 -16.58
CA PHE A 84 -7.36 -3.58 -15.54
C PHE A 84 -8.53 -4.50 -15.15
N LEU A 85 -9.73 -3.94 -15.01
CA LEU A 85 -10.95 -4.71 -14.72
C LEU A 85 -11.32 -5.68 -15.85
N ASP A 86 -11.02 -5.33 -17.11
CA ASP A 86 -11.19 -6.22 -18.24
C ASP A 86 -10.24 -7.45 -18.18
N ARG A 87 -9.07 -7.31 -17.56
CA ARG A 87 -8.18 -8.45 -17.26
C ARG A 87 -8.72 -9.28 -16.12
N VAL A 88 -9.08 -8.65 -15.00
CA VAL A 88 -9.70 -9.35 -13.85
C VAL A 88 -10.93 -10.16 -14.28
N ALA A 89 -11.75 -9.63 -15.16
CA ALA A 89 -12.95 -10.33 -15.67
C ALA A 89 -12.63 -11.57 -16.52
N LYS A 90 -11.41 -11.70 -17.05
CA LYS A 90 -10.94 -12.82 -17.88
C LYS A 90 -10.26 -13.92 -17.08
N GLU A 91 -9.91 -13.63 -15.82
CA GLU A 91 -9.25 -14.64 -14.98
C GLU A 91 -10.17 -15.81 -14.69
N SER A 92 -9.58 -16.99 -14.64
CA SER A 92 -10.31 -18.25 -14.39
C SER A 92 -10.49 -18.55 -12.90
N VAL A 93 -9.78 -17.83 -12.04
CA VAL A 93 -9.84 -18.00 -10.58
C VAL A 93 -11.03 -17.25 -9.98
N PRO A 94 -11.52 -17.65 -8.81
CA PRO A 94 -12.60 -16.93 -8.13
C PRO A 94 -12.21 -15.46 -7.88
N VAL A 95 -13.13 -14.54 -8.15
CA VAL A 95 -12.97 -13.11 -7.92
C VAL A 95 -13.92 -12.67 -6.81
N LEU A 96 -13.37 -12.12 -5.73
CA LEU A 96 -14.10 -11.48 -4.64
C LEU A 96 -14.00 -9.96 -4.80
N LEU A 97 -15.13 -9.32 -5.07
CA LEU A 97 -15.21 -7.86 -5.17
C LEU A 97 -15.63 -7.28 -3.82
N VAL A 98 -14.70 -6.62 -3.15
CA VAL A 98 -14.93 -5.99 -1.86
C VAL A 98 -15.26 -4.51 -2.07
N ILE A 99 -16.49 -4.11 -1.77
CA ILE A 99 -16.91 -2.71 -1.78
C ILE A 99 -16.79 -2.19 -0.35
N ASN A 100 -15.68 -1.54 -0.03
CA ASN A 100 -15.37 -1.06 1.31
C ASN A 100 -16.03 0.31 1.60
N LYS A 101 -15.99 0.73 2.87
CA LYS A 101 -16.49 2.00 3.38
C LYS A 101 -18.01 2.17 3.23
N ILE A 102 -18.77 1.10 3.33
CA ILE A 102 -20.24 1.18 3.27
C ILE A 102 -20.86 1.98 4.43
N ASP A 103 -20.09 2.20 5.50
CA ASP A 103 -20.43 3.11 6.61
C ASP A 103 -20.65 4.57 6.15
N LEU A 104 -20.14 4.94 4.97
CA LEU A 104 -20.36 6.27 4.37
C LEU A 104 -21.66 6.36 3.55
N VAL A 105 -22.33 5.25 3.30
CA VAL A 105 -23.58 5.21 2.51
C VAL A 105 -24.77 5.57 3.38
N LYS A 106 -25.69 6.37 2.87
CA LYS A 106 -26.80 6.95 3.64
C LYS A 106 -28.05 6.09 3.66
N SER A 107 -28.22 5.20 2.69
CA SER A 107 -29.41 4.33 2.60
C SER A 107 -29.12 3.01 1.91
N ASN A 108 -29.97 2.03 2.11
CA ASN A 108 -29.87 0.70 1.46
C ASN A 108 -30.03 0.82 -0.06
N GLU A 109 -30.90 1.72 -0.54
CA GLU A 109 -31.13 1.93 -1.97
C GLU A 109 -29.87 2.47 -2.66
N GLU A 110 -29.12 3.36 -1.98
CA GLU A 110 -27.84 3.85 -2.47
C GLU A 110 -26.80 2.70 -2.55
N LEU A 111 -26.73 1.86 -1.54
CA LEU A 111 -25.84 0.69 -1.53
C LEU A 111 -26.19 -0.29 -2.64
N GLU A 112 -27.48 -0.61 -2.82
CA GLU A 112 -27.95 -1.49 -3.90
C GLU A 112 -27.57 -0.94 -5.28
N ALA A 113 -27.74 0.36 -5.51
CA ALA A 113 -27.36 1.00 -6.76
C ALA A 113 -25.84 0.90 -7.04
N ILE A 114 -25.00 1.01 -5.99
CA ILE A 114 -23.55 0.82 -6.09
C ILE A 114 -23.24 -0.65 -6.44
N VAL A 115 -23.81 -1.60 -5.71
CA VAL A 115 -23.64 -3.04 -5.94
C VAL A 115 -24.05 -3.41 -7.37
N ASP A 116 -25.17 -2.89 -7.87
CA ASP A 116 -25.66 -3.19 -9.22
C ASP A 116 -24.75 -2.64 -10.32
N ARG A 117 -24.13 -1.47 -10.11
CA ARG A 117 -23.11 -0.94 -11.04
C ARG A 117 -21.90 -1.88 -11.12
N TRP A 118 -21.40 -2.32 -9.98
CA TRP A 118 -20.27 -3.25 -9.91
C TRP A 118 -20.61 -4.63 -10.45
N ARG A 119 -21.84 -5.16 -10.20
CA ARG A 119 -22.31 -6.42 -10.76
C ARG A 119 -22.34 -6.41 -12.29
N LYS A 120 -22.75 -5.29 -12.90
CA LYS A 120 -22.68 -5.13 -14.36
C LYS A 120 -21.25 -5.13 -14.87
N ARG A 121 -20.32 -4.58 -14.10
CA ARG A 121 -18.90 -4.47 -14.50
C ARG A 121 -18.13 -5.78 -14.34
N LEU A 122 -18.39 -6.51 -13.28
CA LEU A 122 -17.78 -7.82 -12.96
C LEU A 122 -18.88 -8.85 -12.64
N PRO A 123 -19.57 -9.38 -13.65
CA PRO A 123 -20.75 -10.23 -13.44
C PRO A 123 -20.43 -11.57 -12.77
N ASN A 124 -19.19 -12.05 -12.89
CA ASN A 124 -18.75 -13.33 -12.32
C ASN A 124 -18.13 -13.17 -10.91
N ALA A 125 -18.00 -11.96 -10.39
CA ALA A 125 -17.44 -11.73 -9.07
C ALA A 125 -18.47 -11.92 -7.97
N GLU A 126 -18.05 -12.52 -6.84
CA GLU A 126 -18.83 -12.49 -5.60
C GLU A 126 -18.63 -11.14 -4.93
N ILE A 127 -19.73 -10.45 -4.62
CA ILE A 127 -19.69 -9.07 -4.09
C ILE A 127 -19.81 -9.08 -2.57
N PHE A 128 -18.87 -8.41 -1.90
CA PHE A 128 -18.81 -8.24 -0.45
C PHE A 128 -18.88 -6.75 -0.09
N PRO A 129 -20.07 -6.20 0.19
CA PRO A 129 -20.20 -4.89 0.81
C PRO A 129 -19.61 -4.95 2.23
N THR A 130 -18.64 -4.08 2.55
CA THR A 130 -17.81 -4.22 3.75
C THR A 130 -17.52 -2.84 4.34
N SER A 131 -17.44 -2.75 5.66
CA SER A 131 -16.76 -1.66 6.35
C SER A 131 -15.61 -2.23 7.18
N ALA A 132 -14.39 -2.01 6.72
CA ALA A 132 -13.21 -2.44 7.46
C ALA A 132 -13.08 -1.67 8.79
N MET A 133 -13.53 -0.41 8.84
CA MET A 133 -13.50 0.42 10.05
C MET A 133 -14.45 -0.13 11.12
N GLU A 134 -15.65 -0.52 10.73
CA GLU A 134 -16.69 -1.04 11.63
C GLU A 134 -16.65 -2.57 11.76
N HIS A 135 -15.63 -3.22 11.19
CA HIS A 135 -15.50 -4.69 11.13
C HIS A 135 -16.72 -5.40 10.53
N PHE A 136 -17.55 -4.69 9.76
CA PHE A 136 -18.74 -5.27 9.15
C PHE A 136 -18.38 -6.14 7.95
N ASN A 137 -18.89 -7.36 7.92
CA ASN A 137 -18.76 -8.37 6.86
C ASN A 137 -17.31 -8.85 6.60
N VAL A 138 -16.35 -8.50 7.43
CA VAL A 138 -14.93 -8.90 7.29
C VAL A 138 -14.74 -10.39 7.58
N ASP A 139 -15.42 -10.91 8.61
CA ASP A 139 -15.32 -12.33 8.98
C ASP A 139 -15.94 -13.24 7.91
N ASN A 140 -17.04 -12.84 7.29
CA ASN A 140 -17.65 -13.59 6.18
C ASN A 140 -16.74 -13.61 4.96
N LEU A 141 -16.10 -12.47 4.64
CA LEU A 141 -15.10 -12.40 3.58
C LEU A 141 -13.92 -13.34 3.87
N LYS A 142 -13.38 -13.32 5.09
CA LYS A 142 -12.29 -14.21 5.51
C LYS A 142 -12.70 -15.69 5.40
N LYS A 143 -13.89 -16.05 5.87
CA LYS A 143 -14.42 -17.41 5.76
C LYS A 143 -14.51 -17.83 4.29
N ARG A 144 -15.02 -16.97 3.43
CA ARG A 144 -15.16 -17.26 2.01
C ARG A 144 -13.81 -17.44 1.31
N ILE A 145 -12.81 -16.64 1.67
CA ILE A 145 -11.44 -16.83 1.17
C ILE A 145 -10.95 -18.24 1.51
N VAL A 146 -11.06 -18.67 2.78
CA VAL A 146 -10.62 -20.00 3.22
C VAL A 146 -11.34 -21.12 2.46
N GLU A 147 -12.66 -20.98 2.21
CA GLU A 147 -13.45 -21.95 1.46
C GLU A 147 -13.01 -22.11 -0.01
N LEU A 148 -12.44 -21.05 -0.59
CA LEU A 148 -12.02 -21.02 -1.98
C LEU A 148 -10.57 -21.47 -2.18
N LEU A 149 -9.76 -21.50 -1.13
CA LEU A 149 -8.35 -21.91 -1.22
C LEU A 149 -8.23 -23.38 -1.59
N PRO A 150 -7.37 -23.74 -2.55
CA PRO A 150 -7.12 -25.12 -2.90
C PRO A 150 -6.35 -25.86 -1.79
N PRO A 151 -6.57 -27.19 -1.62
CA PRO A 151 -5.72 -27.99 -0.76
C PRO A 151 -4.27 -27.96 -1.25
N SER A 152 -3.34 -27.49 -0.40
CA SER A 152 -1.92 -27.38 -0.70
C SER A 152 -1.08 -27.52 0.57
N PRO A 153 0.15 -28.03 0.50
CA PRO A 153 1.11 -27.83 1.58
C PRO A 153 1.37 -26.34 1.83
N PRO A 154 1.72 -25.94 3.06
CA PRO A 154 2.05 -24.54 3.34
C PRO A 154 3.28 -24.10 2.53
N PHE A 155 3.20 -22.91 1.92
CA PHE A 155 4.28 -22.32 1.14
C PHE A 155 5.39 -21.72 2.02
N PHE A 156 5.04 -21.28 3.22
CA PHE A 156 5.95 -20.62 4.16
C PHE A 156 5.99 -21.35 5.50
N GLY A 157 7.08 -21.17 6.24
CA GLY A 157 7.16 -21.66 7.62
C GLY A 157 6.03 -21.09 8.49
N LYS A 158 5.64 -21.84 9.52
CA LYS A 158 4.50 -21.47 10.39
C LYS A 158 4.74 -20.20 11.22
N ASP A 159 5.98 -19.77 11.35
CA ASP A 159 6.44 -18.55 12.03
C ASP A 159 6.61 -17.36 11.07
N ALA A 160 6.51 -17.60 9.77
CA ALA A 160 6.61 -16.55 8.76
C ALA A 160 5.37 -15.65 8.78
N LEU A 161 5.59 -14.33 8.81
CA LEU A 161 4.54 -13.31 8.75
C LEU A 161 4.55 -12.55 7.42
N THR A 162 5.68 -12.55 6.70
CA THR A 162 5.89 -11.79 5.47
C THR A 162 7.10 -12.28 4.71
N ASP A 163 7.22 -11.89 3.42
CA ASP A 163 8.39 -12.09 2.56
C ASP A 163 9.43 -10.96 2.69
N LYS A 164 9.12 -9.87 3.41
CA LYS A 164 9.97 -8.68 3.45
C LYS A 164 10.97 -8.71 4.60
N PRO A 165 12.21 -8.23 4.36
CA PRO A 165 13.20 -8.09 5.43
C PRO A 165 12.85 -6.93 6.37
N MET A 166 13.40 -6.95 7.58
CA MET A 166 13.15 -5.91 8.61
C MET A 166 13.46 -4.49 8.12
N ARG A 167 14.48 -4.31 7.28
CA ARG A 167 14.83 -3.01 6.67
C ARG A 167 13.67 -2.42 5.85
N PHE A 168 12.88 -3.25 5.22
CA PHE A 168 11.72 -2.81 4.44
C PHE A 168 10.68 -2.14 5.34
N PHE A 169 10.37 -2.71 6.50
CA PHE A 169 9.41 -2.11 7.43
C PHE A 169 9.89 -0.77 7.98
N VAL A 170 11.19 -0.64 8.26
CA VAL A 170 11.77 0.66 8.62
C VAL A 170 11.56 1.69 7.52
N THR A 171 11.80 1.31 6.27
CA THR A 171 11.54 2.17 5.10
C THR A 171 10.08 2.62 5.05
N GLU A 172 9.15 1.68 5.19
CA GLU A 172 7.71 1.98 5.12
C GLU A 172 7.23 2.82 6.31
N ILE A 173 7.74 2.59 7.53
CA ILE A 173 7.44 3.44 8.69
C ILE A 173 7.91 4.88 8.45
N ILE A 174 9.11 5.07 7.93
CA ILE A 174 9.61 6.42 7.60
C ILE A 174 8.75 7.04 6.48
N ARG A 175 8.41 6.28 5.44
CA ARG A 175 7.53 6.75 4.35
C ARG A 175 6.16 7.16 4.86
N GLU A 176 5.58 6.40 5.77
CA GLU A 176 4.31 6.77 6.41
C GLU A 176 4.40 8.13 7.11
N LYS A 177 5.49 8.39 7.87
CA LYS A 177 5.64 9.69 8.52
C LYS A 177 5.85 10.83 7.51
N LEU A 178 6.44 10.55 6.35
CA LEU A 178 6.49 11.52 5.26
C LEU A 178 5.08 11.80 4.70
N LEU A 179 4.25 10.78 4.50
CA LEU A 179 2.86 10.93 4.05
C LEU A 179 2.00 11.72 5.04
N LEU A 180 2.22 11.55 6.35
CA LEU A 180 1.46 12.21 7.39
C LEU A 180 1.89 13.67 7.66
N ASN A 181 3.16 14.01 7.41
CA ASN A 181 3.71 15.33 7.76
C ASN A 181 3.89 16.28 6.57
N TYR A 182 3.75 15.79 5.33
CA TYR A 182 3.89 16.61 4.13
C TYR A 182 2.70 16.47 3.21
N ASP A 183 2.46 17.55 2.45
CA ASP A 183 1.32 17.66 1.54
C ASP A 183 1.76 17.66 0.07
N LYS A 184 0.76 17.69 -0.81
CA LYS A 184 0.89 17.80 -2.26
C LYS A 184 1.76 16.69 -2.83
N GLU A 185 2.73 17.06 -3.68
CA GLU A 185 3.62 16.13 -4.39
C GLU A 185 4.81 15.64 -3.55
N ILE A 186 5.10 16.26 -2.42
CA ILE A 186 6.33 15.95 -1.65
C ILE A 186 6.42 14.47 -1.28
N PRO A 187 5.40 13.84 -0.61
CA PRO A 187 5.49 12.44 -0.24
C PRO A 187 5.63 11.49 -1.43
N TYR A 188 5.10 11.88 -2.58
CA TYR A 188 5.11 11.04 -3.80
C TYR A 188 6.39 11.17 -4.63
N SER A 189 7.15 12.23 -4.37
CA SER A 189 8.46 12.48 -5.00
C SER A 189 9.64 12.02 -4.15
N THR A 190 9.35 11.42 -2.98
CA THR A 190 10.39 10.89 -2.08
C THR A 190 10.53 9.39 -2.22
N GLU A 191 11.75 8.91 -1.98
CA GLU A 191 12.06 7.51 -1.74
C GLU A 191 12.93 7.38 -0.50
N VAL A 192 12.79 6.28 0.24
CA VAL A 192 13.56 6.04 1.46
C VAL A 192 14.40 4.79 1.27
N LEU A 193 15.69 4.89 1.52
CA LEU A 193 16.61 3.77 1.51
C LEU A 193 17.31 3.64 2.86
N VAL A 194 17.20 2.49 3.51
CA VAL A 194 17.98 2.16 4.70
C VAL A 194 19.37 1.70 4.26
N GLU A 195 20.36 2.61 4.36
CA GLU A 195 21.76 2.32 4.01
C GLU A 195 22.43 1.46 5.08
N LYS A 196 22.11 1.69 6.36
CA LYS A 196 22.70 0.97 7.49
C LYS A 196 21.61 0.48 8.45
N PHE A 197 21.69 -0.78 8.83
CA PHE A 197 20.84 -1.41 9.85
C PHE A 197 21.70 -2.35 10.67
N GLU A 198 22.04 -1.93 11.87
CA GLU A 198 22.85 -2.71 12.81
C GLU A 198 22.03 -3.05 14.06
N GLU A 199 21.66 -4.29 14.18
CA GLU A 199 20.98 -4.80 15.36
C GLU A 199 22.02 -5.23 16.41
N LYS A 200 21.87 -4.67 17.61
CA LYS A 200 22.63 -5.03 18.82
C LYS A 200 21.69 -5.67 19.83
N GLU A 201 22.22 -6.22 20.87
CA GLU A 201 21.42 -6.89 21.91
C GLU A 201 20.26 -6.01 22.44
N LYS A 202 20.54 -4.75 22.75
CA LYS A 202 19.57 -3.82 23.39
C LYS A 202 19.17 -2.63 22.53
N SER A 203 19.70 -2.51 21.33
CA SER A 203 19.45 -1.36 20.47
C SER A 203 19.62 -1.68 18.99
N ILE A 204 18.99 -0.86 18.14
CA ILE A 204 19.15 -0.91 16.69
C ILE A 204 19.67 0.45 16.22
N HIS A 205 20.73 0.43 15.41
CA HIS A 205 21.28 1.63 14.78
C HIS A 205 20.91 1.65 13.31
N ILE A 206 20.21 2.69 12.91
CA ILE A 206 19.64 2.83 11.57
C ILE A 206 20.11 4.14 10.95
N MET A 207 20.62 4.07 9.74
CA MET A 207 20.88 5.23 8.90
C MET A 207 20.03 5.11 7.63
N ALA A 208 19.15 6.06 7.41
CA ALA A 208 18.28 6.09 6.25
C ALA A 208 18.44 7.39 5.45
N VAL A 209 18.37 7.27 4.14
CA VAL A 209 18.44 8.39 3.20
C VAL A 209 17.09 8.57 2.52
N ILE A 210 16.57 9.78 2.60
CA ILE A 210 15.37 10.21 1.88
C ILE A 210 15.82 10.89 0.60
N TYR A 211 15.52 10.28 -0.54
CA TYR A 211 15.80 10.83 -1.85
C TYR A 211 14.65 11.72 -2.32
N VAL A 212 14.99 12.83 -2.97
CA VAL A 212 14.05 13.76 -3.61
C VAL A 212 14.55 14.13 -5.00
N GLU A 213 13.68 14.66 -5.86
CA GLU A 213 14.07 15.00 -7.24
C GLU A 213 14.68 16.40 -7.37
N ARG A 214 14.38 17.33 -6.44
CA ARG A 214 14.76 18.76 -6.56
C ARG A 214 15.24 19.34 -5.24
N ASP A 215 16.13 20.34 -5.32
CA ASP A 215 16.62 21.07 -4.14
C ASP A 215 15.50 21.79 -3.39
N SER A 216 14.48 22.30 -4.08
CA SER A 216 13.30 22.89 -3.44
C SER A 216 12.54 21.89 -2.56
N GLN A 217 12.41 20.64 -3.01
CA GLN A 217 11.79 19.57 -2.22
C GLN A 217 12.64 19.21 -0.99
N LYS A 218 13.98 19.17 -1.15
CA LYS A 218 14.92 18.99 -0.03
C LYS A 218 14.73 20.10 1.01
N GLY A 219 14.65 21.36 0.58
CA GLY A 219 14.40 22.48 1.48
C GLY A 219 13.07 22.36 2.24
N ILE A 220 12.00 21.95 1.56
CA ILE A 220 10.67 21.71 2.19
C ILE A 220 10.71 20.59 3.21
N LEU A 221 11.42 19.49 2.90
CA LEU A 221 11.56 18.33 3.80
C LEU A 221 12.35 18.69 5.07
N ILE A 222 13.46 19.38 4.92
CA ILE A 222 14.29 19.76 6.05
C ILE A 222 13.57 20.81 6.91
N GLY A 223 12.94 21.79 6.28
CA GLY A 223 12.29 22.90 6.97
C GLY A 223 13.30 23.88 7.59
N LYS A 224 12.78 24.95 8.21
CA LYS A 224 13.61 25.96 8.87
C LYS A 224 14.38 25.33 10.03
N GLY A 225 15.72 25.44 10.01
CA GLY A 225 16.56 24.87 11.07
C GLY A 225 16.46 23.34 11.23
N GLY A 226 15.89 22.61 10.26
CA GLY A 226 15.75 21.15 10.35
C GLY A 226 14.53 20.66 11.17
N GLU A 227 13.64 21.55 11.58
CA GLU A 227 12.51 21.22 12.47
C GLU A 227 11.57 20.16 11.88
N LYS A 228 11.28 20.23 10.57
CA LYS A 228 10.34 19.29 9.94
C LYS A 228 10.89 17.87 9.87
N ILE A 229 12.11 17.72 9.38
CA ILE A 229 12.74 16.39 9.29
C ILE A 229 13.01 15.80 10.68
N LYS A 230 13.32 16.63 11.67
CA LYS A 230 13.46 16.22 13.08
C LYS A 230 12.15 15.64 13.60
N LYS A 231 11.00 16.29 13.32
CA LYS A 231 9.67 15.78 13.71
C LYS A 231 9.41 14.42 13.10
N VAL A 232 9.65 14.23 11.80
CA VAL A 232 9.54 12.94 11.11
C VAL A 232 10.45 11.89 11.77
N GLY A 233 11.71 12.24 12.03
CA GLY A 233 12.66 11.34 12.69
C GLY A 233 12.22 10.89 14.08
N ILE A 234 11.65 11.78 14.89
CA ILE A 234 11.14 11.45 16.23
C ILE A 234 9.97 10.48 16.12
N GLN A 235 8.99 10.76 15.26
CA GLN A 235 7.81 9.92 15.07
C GLN A 235 8.17 8.54 14.50
N ALA A 236 9.00 8.52 13.46
CA ALA A 236 9.48 7.26 12.87
C ALA A 236 10.26 6.42 13.89
N ARG A 237 11.17 7.03 14.68
CA ARG A 237 11.91 6.33 15.72
C ARG A 237 10.99 5.69 16.74
N GLN A 238 9.97 6.40 17.22
CA GLN A 238 9.01 5.87 18.21
C GLN A 238 8.26 4.64 17.67
N ASP A 239 7.79 4.70 16.43
CA ASP A 239 7.08 3.58 15.83
C ASP A 239 8.00 2.40 15.53
N ILE A 240 9.25 2.66 15.12
CA ILE A 240 10.25 1.61 14.92
C ILE A 240 10.62 0.97 16.28
N GLU A 241 10.77 1.75 17.35
CA GLU A 241 10.98 1.23 18.72
C GLU A 241 9.83 0.31 19.17
N THR A 242 8.58 0.72 18.88
CA THR A 242 7.39 -0.08 19.17
C THR A 242 7.36 -1.37 18.34
N PHE A 243 7.72 -1.30 17.08
CA PHE A 243 7.72 -2.44 16.16
C PHE A 243 8.75 -3.51 16.53
N PHE A 244 9.94 -3.09 16.97
CA PHE A 244 11.04 -4.01 17.30
C PHE A 244 11.15 -4.33 18.80
N ASP A 245 10.42 -3.65 19.66
CA ASP A 245 10.56 -3.70 21.12
C ASP A 245 12.00 -3.48 21.60
N LYS A 246 12.71 -2.56 20.92
CA LYS A 246 14.11 -2.21 21.19
C LYS A 246 14.35 -0.71 21.07
N LYS A 247 15.36 -0.19 21.77
CA LYS A 247 15.82 1.19 21.58
C LYS A 247 16.38 1.40 20.17
N VAL A 248 16.03 2.54 19.52
CA VAL A 248 16.44 2.85 18.17
C VAL A 248 17.21 4.17 18.11
N TYR A 249 18.37 4.14 17.46
CA TYR A 249 19.13 5.32 17.05
C TYR A 249 18.89 5.50 15.57
N LEU A 250 18.12 6.52 15.19
CA LEU A 250 17.72 6.79 13.81
C LEU A 250 18.39 8.06 13.31
N GLU A 251 19.18 7.93 12.25
CA GLU A 251 19.77 9.05 11.51
C GLU A 251 19.07 9.16 10.15
N LEU A 252 18.57 10.38 9.82
CA LEU A 252 17.90 10.66 8.56
C LEU A 252 18.71 11.68 7.75
N PHE A 253 19.01 11.35 6.52
CA PHE A 253 19.66 12.23 5.54
C PHE A 253 18.72 12.52 4.38
N VAL A 254 18.84 13.70 3.77
CA VAL A 254 18.08 14.05 2.56
C VAL A 254 19.04 14.31 1.42
N LYS A 255 18.93 13.53 0.35
CA LYS A 255 19.73 13.64 -0.87
C LYS A 255 18.87 14.00 -2.07
N VAL A 256 19.39 14.84 -2.96
CA VAL A 256 18.75 15.13 -4.24
C VAL A 256 19.27 14.15 -5.29
N GLU A 257 18.35 13.42 -5.89
CA GLU A 257 18.60 12.54 -7.03
C GLU A 257 17.62 12.93 -8.15
N LYS A 258 18.08 13.73 -9.07
CA LYS A 258 17.24 14.28 -10.15
C LYS A 258 16.63 13.16 -10.99
N ASP A 259 15.32 13.25 -11.21
CA ASP A 259 14.57 12.34 -12.07
C ASP A 259 14.72 10.84 -11.70
N TRP A 260 14.89 10.55 -10.40
CA TRP A 260 15.11 9.18 -9.92
C TRP A 260 13.96 8.22 -10.29
N ARG A 261 12.72 8.72 -10.43
CA ARG A 261 11.53 7.92 -10.78
C ARG A 261 11.57 7.36 -12.19
N ASN A 262 12.45 7.87 -13.06
CA ASN A 262 12.65 7.41 -14.43
C ASN A 262 14.00 6.68 -14.64
N LYS A 263 14.88 6.64 -13.63
CA LYS A 263 16.19 6.03 -13.73
C LYS A 263 16.17 4.56 -13.30
N GLU A 264 16.38 3.65 -14.24
CA GLU A 264 16.38 2.19 -13.98
C GLU A 264 17.36 1.76 -12.89
N ASN A 265 18.58 2.30 -12.89
CA ASN A 265 19.58 1.99 -11.88
C ASN A 265 19.12 2.40 -10.47
N LYS A 266 18.34 3.48 -10.33
CA LYS A 266 17.76 3.89 -9.06
C LYS A 266 16.56 3.03 -8.69
N LEU A 267 15.71 2.72 -9.65
CA LEU A 267 14.58 1.84 -9.44
C LEU A 267 15.04 0.44 -9.01
N ARG A 268 16.14 -0.10 -9.60
CA ARG A 268 16.76 -1.35 -9.11
C ARG A 268 17.33 -1.21 -7.70
N GLN A 269 18.04 -0.12 -7.41
CA GLN A 269 18.57 0.14 -6.08
C GLN A 269 17.47 0.20 -5.00
N PHE A 270 16.29 0.69 -5.35
CA PHE A 270 15.13 0.82 -4.47
C PHE A 270 14.22 -0.42 -4.48
N GLY A 271 14.54 -1.45 -5.28
CA GLY A 271 13.80 -2.71 -5.32
C GLY A 271 12.51 -2.68 -6.16
N TYR A 272 12.40 -1.77 -7.11
CA TYR A 272 11.27 -1.70 -8.05
C TYR A 272 11.50 -2.47 -9.35
N LEU A 273 12.74 -2.78 -9.68
CA LEU A 273 13.15 -3.57 -10.83
C LEU A 273 14.14 -4.66 -10.38
N GLU A 274 14.11 -5.81 -11.05
CA GLU A 274 15.11 -6.89 -10.90
C GLU A 274 16.45 -6.55 -11.55
#